data_c75dff665fe7de5c7ed9b1530b130d08
#
_entry.id   c75dff665fe7de5c7ed9b1530b130d08
#
_cell.length_a   1.000
_cell.length_b   1.000
_cell.length_c   1.000
_cell.angle_alpha   90.00
_cell.angle_beta   90.00
_cell.angle_gamma   90.00
#
_symmetry.space_group_name_H-M   'P 1'
#
loop_
_entity.id
_entity.type
_entity.pdbx_description
1 polymer ?
#
loop_
_entity_poly.entity_id
_entity_poly.type
_entity_poly.pdbx_seq_one_letter_code
_entity_poly.pdbx_strand_id
1 'polypeptide(L)'
;MSTAAYPATAFSPFTGDNPDSQMGKNPIGGWPAARTAAAFADAVESGRLNLPRPGGGRTRERWAALADLAEEDLSLARLAEGHADALAILAELSAASPLVGSRWGVWAAQPPGPGLAASQADADGGWRLDGVKRYCSGARSCTNALVTATAPDGNRLFAVSTQDLSPVPGSWPATGMAGSDTLDVRFSGIAAEPVGAPGRYIGRPGFTHGGAGVAACWYGGARGVGRTLLDAAGRRDVGPHALAHLGAVDIALRTARLALDTAAGEIDADPDDRTGGGPLRALRVRALVEATATEVMLRVGRALGAGPLGHNEAHSRRVADLTVYLRQHHGERDLAEIGALVAGHGTTW
;
A
#
# COMPACT_ATOMS: atom_id res chain seq x y z
N MET A 1 19.26 33.91 45.12
CA MET A 1 19.04 32.55 44.61
C MET A 1 19.42 32.53 43.14
N SER A 2 20.53 31.88 42.83
CA SER A 2 21.26 31.97 41.57
C SER A 2 20.61 31.15 40.49
N THR A 3 20.25 31.75 39.36
CA THR A 3 19.82 31.08 38.13
C THR A 3 21.05 30.74 37.32
N ALA A 4 21.42 29.46 37.28
CA ALA A 4 22.44 28.95 36.38
C ALA A 4 21.90 28.90 34.95
N ALA A 5 22.48 29.70 34.06
CA ALA A 5 22.23 29.65 32.62
C ALA A 5 23.02 28.48 32.00
N TYR A 6 22.36 27.63 31.24
CA TYR A 6 23.01 26.64 30.38
C TYR A 6 23.63 27.33 29.15
N PRO A 7 24.85 26.98 28.75
CA PRO A 7 25.46 27.56 27.55
C PRO A 7 24.80 26.94 26.29
N ALA A 8 24.37 27.83 25.38
CA ALA A 8 23.95 27.46 24.04
C ALA A 8 25.17 26.97 23.25
N THR A 9 25.25 25.69 22.97
CA THR A 9 26.18 25.13 21.98
C THR A 9 25.65 25.44 20.59
N ALA A 10 26.38 26.32 19.88
CA ALA A 10 26.14 26.63 18.47
C ALA A 10 26.35 25.37 17.62
N PHE A 11 25.32 24.93 16.95
CA PHE A 11 25.44 23.95 15.86
C PHE A 11 26.09 24.62 14.66
N SER A 12 27.33 24.23 14.36
CA SER A 12 27.99 24.58 13.10
C SER A 12 27.35 23.82 11.96
N PRO A 13 26.99 24.47 10.84
CA PRO A 13 26.49 23.73 9.68
C PRO A 13 27.62 22.88 9.09
N PHE A 14 27.35 21.61 8.93
CA PHE A 14 28.24 20.69 8.21
C PHE A 14 28.32 21.14 6.74
N THR A 15 29.37 21.87 6.40
CA THR A 15 29.89 21.99 5.04
C THR A 15 30.90 20.87 4.86
N GLY A 16 30.44 19.69 4.54
CA GLY A 16 31.29 18.58 4.13
C GLY A 16 31.07 18.33 2.66
N ASP A 17 32.17 18.41 1.92
CA ASP A 17 32.22 18.02 0.50
C ASP A 17 31.57 16.65 0.28
N ASN A 18 30.74 16.59 -0.72
CA ASN A 18 30.12 15.38 -1.23
C ASN A 18 31.21 14.44 -1.77
N PRO A 19 31.55 13.32 -1.11
CA PRO A 19 32.37 12.31 -1.75
C PRO A 19 31.46 11.46 -2.62
N ASP A 20 31.31 11.91 -3.83
CA ASP A 20 30.73 11.12 -4.92
C ASP A 20 31.39 9.76 -5.04
N SER A 21 30.55 8.76 -5.33
CA SER A 21 30.85 7.60 -6.14
C SER A 21 31.51 6.37 -5.50
N GLN A 22 31.45 6.18 -4.21
CA GLN A 22 31.72 4.85 -3.64
C GLN A 22 30.65 4.43 -2.62
N MET A 23 29.38 4.55 -2.96
CA MET A 23 28.40 3.65 -2.34
C MET A 23 28.66 2.26 -2.87
N GLY A 24 29.48 1.55 -2.13
CA GLY A 24 29.81 0.17 -2.35
C GLY A 24 28.50 -0.60 -2.56
N LYS A 25 28.50 -1.49 -3.54
CA LYS A 25 27.45 -2.48 -3.79
C LYS A 25 27.03 -3.03 -2.44
N ASN A 26 25.88 -2.59 -1.95
CA ASN A 26 25.31 -3.09 -0.72
C ASN A 26 25.02 -4.59 -0.97
N PRO A 27 25.75 -5.53 -0.36
CA PRO A 27 25.54 -6.96 -0.59
C PRO A 27 24.16 -7.44 -0.12
N ILE A 28 23.43 -6.59 0.58
CA ILE A 28 22.05 -6.82 1.03
C ILE A 28 21.02 -6.32 -0.02
N GLY A 29 21.41 -5.51 -0.99
CA GLY A 29 20.49 -4.78 -1.88
C GLY A 29 19.82 -5.58 -3.00
N GLY A 30 20.19 -6.83 -3.25
CA GLY A 30 19.56 -7.65 -4.30
C GLY A 30 18.46 -8.59 -3.80
N TRP A 31 18.39 -8.82 -2.51
CA TRP A 31 17.67 -9.95 -1.96
C TRP A 31 16.15 -9.76 -1.80
N PRO A 32 15.61 -8.67 -1.26
CA PRO A 32 14.18 -8.58 -1.01
C PRO A 32 13.34 -8.53 -2.29
N ALA A 33 13.72 -7.69 -3.27
CA ALA A 33 12.94 -7.47 -4.48
C ALA A 33 12.90 -8.70 -5.41
N ALA A 34 14.02 -9.38 -5.62
CA ALA A 34 14.07 -10.57 -6.49
C ALA A 34 13.24 -11.73 -5.92
N ARG A 35 13.31 -11.97 -4.60
CA ARG A 35 12.50 -12.98 -3.93
C ARG A 35 11.01 -12.67 -4.00
N THR A 36 10.63 -11.42 -3.72
CA THR A 36 9.24 -10.98 -3.80
C THR A 36 8.71 -11.06 -5.24
N ALA A 37 9.53 -10.70 -6.24
CA ALA A 37 9.16 -10.82 -7.65
C ALA A 37 8.90 -12.27 -8.08
N ALA A 38 9.74 -13.23 -7.64
CA ALA A 38 9.52 -14.65 -7.90
C ALA A 38 8.24 -15.15 -7.22
N ALA A 39 8.05 -14.85 -5.93
CA ALA A 39 6.83 -15.23 -5.21
C ALA A 39 5.57 -14.61 -5.82
N PHE A 40 5.66 -13.40 -6.34
CA PHE A 40 4.55 -12.74 -7.05
C PHE A 40 4.23 -13.45 -8.38
N ALA A 41 5.24 -13.82 -9.15
CA ALA A 41 5.06 -14.58 -10.39
C ALA A 41 4.38 -15.93 -10.10
N ASP A 42 4.90 -16.70 -9.14
CA ASP A 42 4.33 -17.99 -8.72
C ASP A 42 2.89 -17.84 -8.25
N ALA A 43 2.57 -16.80 -7.49
CA ALA A 43 1.21 -16.55 -6.99
C ALA A 43 0.22 -16.21 -8.11
N VAL A 44 0.66 -15.51 -9.17
CA VAL A 44 -0.16 -15.27 -10.38
C VAL A 44 -0.33 -16.56 -11.18
N GLU A 45 0.76 -17.27 -11.47
CA GLU A 45 0.76 -18.49 -12.29
C GLU A 45 -0.04 -19.63 -11.64
N SER A 46 0.04 -19.78 -10.32
CA SER A 46 -0.75 -20.77 -9.55
C SER A 46 -2.23 -20.39 -9.39
N GLY A 47 -2.63 -19.19 -9.80
CA GLY A 47 -4.00 -18.68 -9.61
C GLY A 47 -4.31 -18.27 -8.16
N ARG A 48 -3.35 -18.24 -7.25
CA ARG A 48 -3.53 -17.79 -5.85
C ARG A 48 -4.07 -16.37 -5.77
N LEU A 49 -3.83 -15.53 -6.79
CA LEU A 49 -4.29 -14.15 -6.88
C LEU A 49 -5.60 -13.96 -7.66
N ASN A 50 -6.28 -15.04 -8.04
CA ASN A 50 -7.62 -14.97 -8.62
C ASN A 50 -8.66 -14.65 -7.52
N LEU A 51 -8.57 -13.46 -6.96
CA LEU A 51 -9.39 -13.02 -5.84
C LEU A 51 -10.79 -12.58 -6.31
N PRO A 52 -11.84 -12.79 -5.49
CA PRO A 52 -13.16 -12.24 -5.77
C PRO A 52 -13.10 -10.73 -6.01
N ARG A 53 -13.97 -10.19 -6.86
CA ARG A 53 -14.06 -8.74 -7.05
C ARG A 53 -14.67 -8.08 -5.81
N PRO A 54 -14.25 -6.86 -5.43
CA PRO A 54 -14.93 -6.08 -4.40
C PRO A 54 -16.39 -5.86 -4.80
N GLY A 55 -17.31 -6.05 -3.88
CA GLY A 55 -18.75 -5.95 -4.15
C GLY A 55 -19.35 -7.12 -4.94
N GLY A 56 -18.58 -8.19 -5.19
CA GLY A 56 -19.05 -9.40 -5.88
C GLY A 56 -19.69 -10.46 -4.95
N GLY A 57 -20.11 -10.08 -3.74
CA GLY A 57 -20.71 -10.98 -2.75
C GLY A 57 -19.69 -11.75 -1.90
N ARG A 58 -18.39 -11.59 -2.16
CA ARG A 58 -17.29 -12.31 -1.49
C ARG A 58 -16.13 -11.36 -1.10
N THR A 59 -16.43 -10.11 -0.78
CA THR A 59 -15.41 -9.10 -0.43
C THR A 59 -14.64 -9.49 0.82
N ARG A 60 -15.30 -10.11 1.82
CA ARG A 60 -14.63 -10.63 3.02
C ARG A 60 -13.56 -11.67 2.69
N GLU A 61 -13.83 -12.58 1.77
CA GLU A 61 -12.86 -13.59 1.33
C GLU A 61 -11.64 -12.95 0.65
N ARG A 62 -11.88 -11.97 -0.25
CA ARG A 62 -10.80 -11.18 -0.86
C ARG A 62 -9.90 -10.55 0.20
N TRP A 63 -10.49 -9.88 1.19
CA TRP A 63 -9.73 -9.19 2.22
C TRP A 63 -9.01 -10.16 3.18
N ALA A 64 -9.62 -11.31 3.47
CA ALA A 64 -8.95 -12.35 4.25
C ALA A 64 -7.69 -12.87 3.53
N ALA A 65 -7.80 -13.15 2.23
CA ALA A 65 -6.66 -13.60 1.41
C ALA A 65 -5.54 -12.56 1.36
N LEU A 66 -5.87 -11.27 1.20
CA LEU A 66 -4.88 -10.18 1.24
C LEU A 66 -4.22 -10.04 2.61
N ALA A 67 -4.98 -10.20 3.69
CA ALA A 67 -4.45 -10.17 5.05
C ALA A 67 -3.51 -11.36 5.33
N ASP A 68 -3.85 -12.55 4.84
CA ASP A 68 -3.00 -13.74 4.99
C ASP A 68 -1.68 -13.59 4.23
N LEU A 69 -1.72 -13.08 2.99
CA LEU A 69 -0.51 -12.72 2.23
C LEU A 69 0.35 -11.69 2.98
N ALA A 70 -0.29 -10.69 3.59
CA ALA A 70 0.43 -9.63 4.30
C ALA A 70 1.02 -10.09 5.64
N GLU A 71 0.43 -11.08 6.31
CA GLU A 71 1.03 -11.73 7.47
C GLU A 71 2.29 -12.52 7.07
N GLU A 72 2.31 -13.11 5.86
CA GLU A 72 3.49 -13.78 5.31
C GLU A 72 4.56 -12.75 4.90
N ASP A 73 4.21 -11.84 3.98
CA ASP A 73 5.11 -10.82 3.42
C ASP A 73 4.33 -9.59 2.93
N LEU A 74 4.56 -8.42 3.55
CA LEU A 74 3.88 -7.17 3.20
C LEU A 74 4.21 -6.66 1.80
N SER A 75 5.44 -6.88 1.33
CA SER A 75 5.84 -6.48 -0.01
C SER A 75 5.15 -7.33 -1.08
N LEU A 76 5.02 -8.64 -0.85
CA LEU A 76 4.23 -9.52 -1.71
C LEU A 76 2.75 -9.14 -1.71
N ALA A 77 2.19 -8.87 -0.53
CA ALA A 77 0.79 -8.45 -0.41
C ALA A 77 0.52 -7.14 -1.16
N ARG A 78 1.47 -6.19 -1.16
CA ARG A 78 1.35 -4.94 -1.93
C ARG A 78 1.30 -5.19 -3.44
N LEU A 79 2.10 -6.13 -3.97
CA LEU A 79 2.06 -6.50 -5.38
C LEU A 79 0.77 -7.26 -5.71
N ALA A 80 0.37 -8.18 -4.85
CA ALA A 80 -0.87 -8.96 -4.99
C ALA A 80 -2.12 -8.08 -4.96
N GLU A 81 -2.17 -7.12 -4.04
CA GLU A 81 -3.26 -6.13 -3.93
C GLU A 81 -3.35 -5.31 -5.23
N GLY A 82 -2.22 -4.74 -5.69
CA GLY A 82 -2.19 -3.97 -6.92
C GLY A 82 -2.60 -4.78 -8.16
N HIS A 83 -2.19 -6.06 -8.25
CA HIS A 83 -2.59 -6.95 -9.32
C HIS A 83 -4.10 -7.26 -9.28
N ALA A 84 -4.60 -7.67 -8.14
CA ALA A 84 -6.02 -7.98 -7.99
C ALA A 84 -6.92 -6.74 -8.19
N ASP A 85 -6.45 -5.55 -7.83
CA ASP A 85 -7.14 -4.28 -8.12
C ASP A 85 -7.12 -3.95 -9.61
N ALA A 86 -6.00 -4.15 -10.31
CA ALA A 86 -5.94 -3.94 -11.75
C ALA A 86 -6.97 -4.80 -12.48
N LEU A 87 -7.08 -6.09 -12.12
CA LEU A 87 -8.09 -6.99 -12.70
C LEU A 87 -9.53 -6.51 -12.42
N ALA A 88 -9.79 -6.04 -11.20
CA ALA A 88 -11.10 -5.51 -10.83
C ALA A 88 -11.43 -4.22 -11.60
N ILE A 89 -10.47 -3.30 -11.74
CA ILE A 89 -10.60 -2.05 -12.49
C ILE A 89 -10.91 -2.31 -13.96
N LEU A 90 -10.13 -3.18 -14.61
CA LEU A 90 -10.33 -3.54 -16.01
C LEU A 90 -11.72 -4.14 -16.26
N ALA A 91 -12.16 -5.02 -15.37
CA ALA A 91 -13.49 -5.60 -15.46
C ALA A 91 -14.62 -4.59 -15.21
N GLU A 92 -14.47 -3.67 -14.24
CA GLU A 92 -15.48 -2.66 -13.92
C GLU A 92 -15.61 -1.61 -15.03
N LEU A 93 -14.49 -1.24 -15.65
CA LEU A 93 -14.46 -0.26 -16.75
C LEU A 93 -14.63 -0.91 -18.14
N SER A 94 -14.99 -2.20 -18.21
CA SER A 94 -15.24 -2.96 -19.43
C SER A 94 -14.08 -2.90 -20.44
N ALA A 95 -12.85 -2.88 -19.92
CA ALA A 95 -11.64 -2.94 -20.74
C ALA A 95 -11.32 -4.36 -21.22
N ALA A 96 -10.33 -4.51 -22.09
CA ALA A 96 -9.88 -5.81 -22.56
C ALA A 96 -9.45 -6.73 -21.39
N SER A 97 -9.82 -8.00 -21.51
CA SER A 97 -9.42 -9.01 -20.50
C SER A 97 -7.90 -9.18 -20.50
N PRO A 98 -7.27 -9.20 -19.33
CA PRO A 98 -5.84 -9.47 -19.21
C PRO A 98 -5.44 -10.82 -19.79
N LEU A 99 -4.25 -10.89 -20.37
CA LEU A 99 -3.66 -12.16 -20.80
C LEU A 99 -3.34 -13.02 -19.58
N VAL A 100 -3.51 -14.33 -19.73
CA VAL A 100 -3.14 -15.31 -18.70
C VAL A 100 -1.67 -15.17 -18.35
N GLY A 101 -1.35 -15.18 -17.05
CA GLY A 101 0.02 -15.02 -16.55
C GLY A 101 0.55 -13.58 -16.55
N SER A 102 -0.21 -12.60 -17.08
CA SER A 102 0.18 -11.19 -16.98
C SER A 102 0.13 -10.71 -15.52
N ARG A 103 1.17 -9.96 -15.13
CA ARG A 103 1.32 -9.36 -13.79
C ARG A 103 1.09 -7.87 -13.89
N TRP A 104 0.09 -7.39 -13.17
CA TRP A 104 -0.39 -6.00 -13.27
C TRP A 104 -0.02 -5.16 -12.05
N GLY A 105 0.36 -3.91 -12.29
CA GLY A 105 0.46 -2.88 -11.26
C GLY A 105 -0.63 -1.82 -11.40
N VAL A 106 -0.96 -1.12 -10.31
CA VAL A 106 -1.76 0.12 -10.34
C VAL A 106 -0.89 1.26 -9.84
N TRP A 107 -0.51 2.14 -10.75
CA TRP A 107 0.39 3.28 -10.51
C TRP A 107 -0.40 4.59 -10.63
N ALA A 108 -1.18 4.87 -9.59
CA ALA A 108 -2.14 5.98 -9.58
C ALA A 108 -1.72 7.15 -8.66
N ALA A 109 -0.58 7.06 -7.97
CA ALA A 109 -0.11 8.13 -7.10
C ALA A 109 0.14 9.42 -7.89
N GLN A 110 -0.24 10.56 -7.30
CA GLN A 110 -0.07 11.90 -7.87
C GLN A 110 0.57 12.84 -6.83
N PRO A 111 1.88 12.64 -6.52
CA PRO A 111 2.59 13.54 -5.62
C PRO A 111 2.74 14.93 -6.25
N PRO A 112 2.97 15.98 -5.46
CA PRO A 112 3.23 17.32 -5.99
C PRO A 112 4.37 17.35 -7.00
N GLY A 113 4.22 18.17 -8.03
CA GLY A 113 5.20 18.36 -9.11
C GLY A 113 4.71 17.84 -10.46
N PRO A 114 5.57 17.89 -11.49
CA PRO A 114 5.22 17.41 -12.83
C PRO A 114 4.97 15.91 -12.78
N GLY A 115 3.79 15.51 -13.23
CA GLY A 115 3.35 14.13 -13.32
C GLY A 115 3.57 13.53 -14.70
N LEU A 116 2.80 12.46 -14.99
CA LEU A 116 2.75 11.83 -16.29
C LEU A 116 1.76 12.58 -17.17
N ALA A 117 2.19 12.99 -18.37
CA ALA A 117 1.35 13.61 -19.39
C ALA A 117 0.94 12.59 -20.45
N ALA A 118 -0.27 12.73 -20.97
CA ALA A 118 -0.77 11.95 -22.09
C ALA A 118 -1.12 12.86 -23.27
N SER A 119 -0.68 12.51 -24.48
CA SER A 119 -1.00 13.19 -25.72
C SER A 119 -1.48 12.20 -26.77
N GLN A 120 -2.26 12.67 -27.75
CA GLN A 120 -2.60 11.88 -28.92
C GLN A 120 -1.50 12.04 -29.97
N ALA A 121 -1.10 10.95 -30.60
CA ALA A 121 -0.14 10.96 -31.70
C ALA A 121 -0.88 11.38 -32.99
N ASP A 122 -0.26 12.30 -33.75
CA ASP A 122 -0.87 12.87 -34.95
C ASP A 122 -1.08 11.86 -36.09
N ALA A 123 -0.28 10.78 -36.13
CA ALA A 123 -0.24 9.87 -37.27
C ALA A 123 -1.20 8.66 -37.14
N ASP A 124 -1.48 8.17 -35.93
CA ASP A 124 -2.26 6.94 -35.72
C ASP A 124 -3.44 7.12 -34.75
N GLY A 125 -3.61 8.33 -34.18
CA GLY A 125 -4.65 8.65 -33.19
C GLY A 125 -4.43 7.92 -31.85
N GLY A 126 -3.34 7.19 -31.69
CA GLY A 126 -2.98 6.47 -30.46
C GLY A 126 -2.52 7.43 -29.36
N TRP A 127 -2.56 6.95 -28.12
CA TRP A 127 -2.08 7.73 -26.98
C TRP A 127 -0.60 7.47 -26.71
N ARG A 128 0.12 8.53 -26.32
CA ARG A 128 1.52 8.47 -25.89
C ARG A 128 1.65 9.09 -24.50
N LEU A 129 2.46 8.46 -23.65
CA LEU A 129 2.73 8.93 -22.30
C LEU A 129 4.19 9.39 -22.18
N ASP A 130 4.37 10.57 -21.57
CA ASP A 130 5.65 11.18 -21.31
C ASP A 130 5.76 11.70 -19.88
N GLY A 131 6.95 11.57 -19.26
CA GLY A 131 7.23 12.08 -17.93
C GLY A 131 7.74 11.03 -16.96
N VAL A 132 7.55 11.27 -15.66
CA VAL A 132 7.96 10.33 -14.61
C VAL A 132 6.77 10.01 -13.72
N LYS A 133 6.50 8.72 -13.55
CA LYS A 133 5.52 8.21 -12.60
C LYS A 133 6.24 7.78 -11.34
N ARG A 134 5.88 8.36 -10.20
CA ARG A 134 6.47 8.02 -8.90
C ARG A 134 5.69 6.90 -8.22
N TYR A 135 6.40 6.18 -7.33
CA TYR A 135 5.80 5.14 -6.46
C TYR A 135 5.19 3.96 -7.23
N CYS A 136 5.90 3.48 -8.26
CA CYS A 136 5.48 2.36 -9.10
C CYS A 136 5.87 1.03 -8.44
N SER A 137 5.00 0.45 -7.61
CA SER A 137 5.26 -0.86 -6.99
C SER A 137 5.31 -1.94 -8.06
N GLY A 138 6.28 -2.86 -7.95
CA GLY A 138 6.53 -3.89 -8.94
C GLY A 138 7.11 -3.37 -10.26
N ALA A 139 7.86 -2.25 -10.23
CA ALA A 139 8.37 -1.59 -11.43
C ALA A 139 9.12 -2.52 -12.39
N ARG A 140 9.81 -3.55 -11.87
CA ARG A 140 10.57 -4.54 -12.65
C ARG A 140 9.92 -5.92 -12.68
N SER A 141 8.85 -6.16 -11.93
CA SER A 141 8.19 -7.47 -11.83
C SER A 141 6.81 -7.52 -12.50
N CYS A 142 6.14 -6.40 -12.67
CA CYS A 142 4.91 -6.32 -13.46
C CYS A 142 5.21 -6.41 -14.96
N THR A 143 4.32 -7.04 -15.73
CA THR A 143 4.36 -7.08 -17.20
C THR A 143 3.51 -5.97 -17.82
N ASN A 144 2.54 -5.47 -17.04
CA ASN A 144 1.59 -4.44 -17.42
C ASN A 144 1.29 -3.53 -16.23
N ALA A 145 0.86 -2.33 -16.50
CA ALA A 145 0.42 -1.43 -15.45
C ALA A 145 -0.79 -0.60 -15.90
N LEU A 146 -1.67 -0.29 -14.94
CA LEU A 146 -2.63 0.77 -15.04
C LEU A 146 -2.01 2.05 -14.46
N VAL A 147 -1.94 3.10 -15.27
CA VAL A 147 -1.29 4.36 -14.87
C VAL A 147 -2.23 5.54 -15.05
N THR A 148 -2.26 6.45 -14.08
CA THR A 148 -2.96 7.72 -14.25
C THR A 148 -2.05 8.76 -14.89
N ALA A 149 -2.58 9.50 -15.89
CA ALA A 149 -1.88 10.60 -16.55
C ALA A 149 -2.84 11.77 -16.81
N THR A 150 -2.27 12.97 -16.93
CA THR A 150 -3.00 14.17 -17.31
C THR A 150 -3.07 14.25 -18.84
N ALA A 151 -4.28 14.24 -19.36
CA ALA A 151 -4.58 14.39 -20.78
C ALA A 151 -5.25 15.76 -21.04
N PRO A 152 -5.34 16.22 -22.31
CA PRO A 152 -6.00 17.50 -22.66
C PRO A 152 -7.46 17.59 -22.17
N ASP A 153 -8.16 16.47 -22.07
CA ASP A 153 -9.55 16.36 -21.64
C ASP A 153 -9.71 15.97 -20.16
N GLY A 154 -8.64 15.97 -19.38
CA GLY A 154 -8.64 15.69 -17.95
C GLY A 154 -7.78 14.50 -17.54
N ASN A 155 -7.88 14.11 -16.27
CA ASN A 155 -7.15 12.94 -15.77
C ASN A 155 -7.77 11.64 -16.30
N ARG A 156 -6.92 10.79 -16.87
CA ARG A 156 -7.29 9.49 -17.43
C ARG A 156 -6.51 8.34 -16.83
N LEU A 157 -7.07 7.14 -16.92
CA LEU A 157 -6.38 5.89 -16.67
C LEU A 157 -5.97 5.28 -18.01
N PHE A 158 -4.75 4.73 -18.06
CA PHE A 158 -4.21 4.07 -19.24
C PHE A 158 -3.65 2.70 -18.85
N ALA A 159 -3.80 1.72 -19.74
CA ALA A 159 -3.10 0.44 -19.69
C ALA A 159 -1.82 0.54 -20.53
N VAL A 160 -0.70 0.06 -19.98
CA VAL A 160 0.59 0.06 -20.66
C VAL A 160 1.30 -1.29 -20.47
N SER A 161 2.08 -1.71 -21.47
CA SER A 161 3.12 -2.71 -21.28
C SER A 161 4.29 -2.08 -20.50
N THR A 162 4.92 -2.87 -19.63
CA THR A 162 6.09 -2.37 -18.88
C THR A 162 7.42 -2.65 -19.58
N GLN A 163 7.40 -3.34 -20.73
CA GLN A 163 8.58 -3.81 -21.43
C GLN A 163 9.54 -2.67 -21.83
N ASP A 164 8.99 -1.53 -22.29
CA ASP A 164 9.77 -0.40 -22.77
C ASP A 164 9.91 0.72 -21.73
N LEU A 165 9.48 0.47 -20.50
CA LEU A 165 9.59 1.43 -19.42
C LEU A 165 11.00 1.42 -18.79
N SER A 166 11.40 2.57 -18.26
CA SER A 166 12.71 2.73 -17.64
C SER A 166 12.56 3.05 -16.14
N PRO A 167 12.60 2.02 -15.26
CA PRO A 167 12.66 2.24 -13.82
C PRO A 167 13.93 3.02 -13.43
N VAL A 168 13.79 3.99 -12.54
CA VAL A 168 14.88 4.85 -12.08
C VAL A 168 15.59 4.17 -10.91
N PRO A 169 16.84 3.70 -11.07
CA PRO A 169 17.57 3.04 -9.99
C PRO A 169 17.74 3.96 -8.78
N GLY A 170 17.62 3.41 -7.56
CA GLY A 170 17.84 4.15 -6.32
C GLY A 170 16.73 5.14 -5.95
N SER A 171 15.64 5.22 -6.70
CA SER A 171 14.51 6.11 -6.37
C SER A 171 13.68 5.65 -5.15
N TRP A 172 13.96 4.46 -4.61
CA TRP A 172 13.40 3.96 -3.36
C TRP A 172 14.52 3.57 -2.40
N PRO A 173 15.10 4.51 -1.62
CA PRO A 173 16.19 4.22 -0.68
C PRO A 173 15.67 3.64 0.66
N ALA A 174 14.35 3.56 0.86
CA ALA A 174 13.75 3.10 2.11
C ALA A 174 14.02 1.61 2.34
N THR A 175 14.35 1.25 3.60
CA THR A 175 14.47 -0.14 4.03
C THR A 175 13.09 -0.82 4.04
N GLY A 176 12.06 -0.13 4.53
CA GLY A 176 10.69 -0.64 4.53
C GLY A 176 10.11 -0.71 3.12
N MET A 177 9.36 -1.77 2.87
CA MET A 177 8.77 -2.09 1.55
C MET A 177 9.81 -2.23 0.42
N ALA A 178 11.08 -2.51 0.76
CA ALA A 178 12.13 -2.69 -0.24
C ALA A 178 11.82 -3.86 -1.20
N GLY A 179 11.15 -4.91 -0.72
CA GLY A 179 10.73 -6.05 -1.52
C GLY A 179 9.67 -5.72 -2.58
N SER A 180 8.89 -4.67 -2.39
CA SER A 180 7.84 -4.28 -3.36
C SER A 180 8.38 -3.60 -4.61
N ASP A 181 9.69 -3.34 -4.69
CA ASP A 181 10.35 -2.72 -5.85
C ASP A 181 9.61 -1.47 -6.35
N THR A 182 9.27 -0.57 -5.40
CA THR A 182 8.50 0.65 -5.65
C THR A 182 9.43 1.74 -6.15
N LEU A 183 9.65 1.81 -7.46
CA LEU A 183 10.55 2.76 -8.09
C LEU A 183 9.77 3.90 -8.77
N ASP A 184 10.47 4.99 -9.05
CA ASP A 184 10.04 5.94 -10.06
C ASP A 184 10.26 5.32 -11.44
N VAL A 185 9.35 5.57 -12.37
CA VAL A 185 9.44 5.01 -13.74
C VAL A 185 9.33 6.13 -14.75
N ARG A 186 10.28 6.17 -15.69
CA ARG A 186 10.31 7.12 -16.80
C ARG A 186 9.53 6.57 -17.98
N PHE A 187 8.73 7.44 -18.55
CA PHE A 187 7.98 7.25 -19.79
C PHE A 187 8.51 8.22 -20.86
N SER A 188 8.76 7.72 -22.05
CA SER A 188 9.25 8.51 -23.19
C SER A 188 8.52 8.04 -24.44
N GLY A 189 7.43 8.72 -24.78
CA GLY A 189 6.57 8.39 -25.93
C GLY A 189 5.94 7.00 -25.85
N ILE A 190 5.64 6.49 -24.65
CA ILE A 190 5.13 5.13 -24.44
C ILE A 190 3.70 5.00 -24.97
N ALA A 191 3.47 4.01 -25.83
CA ALA A 191 2.13 3.67 -26.32
C ALA A 191 1.23 3.23 -25.18
N ALA A 192 0.01 3.74 -25.15
CA ALA A 192 -0.94 3.50 -24.08
C ALA A 192 -2.38 3.36 -24.58
N GLU A 193 -3.14 2.50 -23.94
CA GLU A 193 -4.55 2.29 -24.22
C GLU A 193 -5.41 2.97 -23.13
N PRO A 194 -6.37 3.83 -23.45
CA PRO A 194 -7.21 4.46 -22.45
C PRO A 194 -8.17 3.45 -21.84
N VAL A 195 -8.29 3.49 -20.51
CA VAL A 195 -9.20 2.62 -19.73
C VAL A 195 -10.32 3.48 -19.16
N GLY A 196 -11.50 3.40 -19.76
CA GLY A 196 -12.63 4.22 -19.43
C GLY A 196 -12.51 5.70 -19.88
N ALA A 197 -13.55 6.48 -19.60
CA ALA A 197 -13.61 7.91 -19.91
C ALA A 197 -12.79 8.73 -18.88
N PRO A 198 -12.48 10.01 -19.16
CA PRO A 198 -11.85 10.93 -18.22
C PRO A 198 -12.58 10.94 -16.88
N GLY A 199 -11.83 10.93 -15.77
CA GLY A 199 -12.37 10.94 -14.40
C GLY A 199 -13.03 9.62 -13.92
N ARG A 200 -13.30 8.67 -14.81
CA ARG A 200 -14.02 7.42 -14.45
C ARG A 200 -13.24 6.55 -13.48
N TYR A 201 -11.92 6.61 -13.47
CA TYR A 201 -11.12 5.87 -12.52
C TYR A 201 -11.47 6.20 -11.05
N ILE A 202 -11.56 7.49 -10.72
CA ILE A 202 -11.89 7.96 -9.36
C ILE A 202 -13.41 7.86 -9.11
N GLY A 203 -14.22 8.14 -10.15
CA GLY A 203 -15.69 8.19 -10.04
C GLY A 203 -16.40 6.84 -10.06
N ARG A 204 -15.68 5.71 -10.05
CA ARG A 204 -16.28 4.36 -9.95
C ARG A 204 -16.45 3.92 -8.50
N PRO A 205 -17.49 3.14 -8.15
CA PRO A 205 -17.66 2.59 -6.79
C PRO A 205 -16.47 1.77 -6.31
N GLY A 206 -15.88 0.98 -7.19
CA GLY A 206 -14.69 0.16 -6.91
C GLY A 206 -13.46 0.95 -6.49
N PHE A 207 -13.39 2.27 -6.70
CA PHE A 207 -12.29 3.10 -6.19
C PHE A 207 -12.28 3.14 -4.66
N THR A 208 -13.43 3.38 -4.03
CA THR A 208 -13.54 3.35 -2.56
C THR A 208 -13.44 1.94 -2.00
N HIS A 209 -13.97 0.94 -2.70
CA HIS A 209 -13.89 -0.46 -2.30
C HIS A 209 -12.45 -0.98 -2.30
N GLY A 210 -11.66 -0.69 -3.35
CA GLY A 210 -10.24 -1.02 -3.42
C GLY A 210 -9.42 -0.26 -2.38
N GLY A 211 -9.70 1.04 -2.21
CA GLY A 211 -9.08 1.87 -1.18
C GLY A 211 -9.28 1.31 0.24
N ALA A 212 -10.47 0.82 0.56
CA ALA A 212 -10.74 0.13 1.83
C ALA A 212 -9.95 -1.20 1.93
N GLY A 213 -9.80 -1.93 0.82
CA GLY A 213 -9.10 -3.21 0.76
C GLY A 213 -7.62 -3.15 1.15
N VAL A 214 -6.95 -2.02 0.94
CA VAL A 214 -5.56 -1.80 1.39
C VAL A 214 -5.44 -1.98 2.91
N ALA A 215 -6.45 -1.60 3.69
CA ALA A 215 -6.46 -1.78 5.14
C ALA A 215 -6.38 -3.27 5.55
N ALA A 216 -6.87 -4.21 4.73
CA ALA A 216 -6.70 -5.63 4.99
C ALA A 216 -5.23 -6.06 4.94
N CYS A 217 -4.42 -5.49 4.05
CA CYS A 217 -2.98 -5.73 4.03
C CYS A 217 -2.31 -5.19 5.30
N TRP A 218 -2.67 -3.98 5.73
CA TRP A 218 -2.14 -3.42 6.99
C TRP A 218 -2.51 -4.26 8.19
N TYR A 219 -3.76 -4.73 8.26
CA TYR A 219 -4.22 -5.64 9.30
C TYR A 219 -3.42 -6.95 9.33
N GLY A 220 -3.16 -7.56 8.17
CA GLY A 220 -2.33 -8.75 8.06
C GLY A 220 -0.91 -8.51 8.57
N GLY A 221 -0.29 -7.39 8.20
CA GLY A 221 1.02 -6.98 8.73
C GLY A 221 1.02 -6.80 10.25
N ALA A 222 0.00 -6.13 10.80
CA ALA A 222 -0.17 -5.96 12.24
C ALA A 222 -0.35 -7.32 12.96
N ARG A 223 -1.13 -8.23 12.37
CA ARG A 223 -1.27 -9.61 12.85
C ARG A 223 0.09 -10.31 12.94
N GLY A 224 0.91 -10.19 11.90
CA GLY A 224 2.24 -10.75 11.85
C GLY A 224 3.21 -10.15 12.88
N VAL A 225 3.10 -8.86 13.19
CA VAL A 225 3.84 -8.23 14.29
C VAL A 225 3.36 -8.78 15.63
N GLY A 226 2.04 -8.83 15.86
CA GLY A 226 1.43 -9.38 17.07
C GLY A 226 1.78 -10.84 17.31
N ARG A 227 1.94 -11.64 16.25
CA ARG A 227 2.34 -13.05 16.32
C ARG A 227 3.67 -13.22 17.06
N THR A 228 4.61 -12.30 16.91
CA THR A 228 5.90 -12.37 17.61
C THR A 228 5.73 -12.35 19.14
N LEU A 229 4.82 -11.54 19.67
CA LEU A 229 4.53 -11.49 21.09
C LEU A 229 3.74 -12.74 21.55
N LEU A 230 2.76 -13.16 20.76
CA LEU A 230 1.99 -14.38 21.04
C LEU A 230 2.89 -15.62 21.11
N ASP A 231 3.80 -15.77 20.13
CA ASP A 231 4.76 -16.88 20.09
C ASP A 231 5.75 -16.84 21.25
N ALA A 232 6.18 -15.65 21.68
CA ALA A 232 7.04 -15.48 22.83
C ALA A 232 6.33 -15.93 24.12
N ALA A 233 5.07 -15.53 24.31
CA ALA A 233 4.25 -15.92 25.46
C ALA A 233 3.93 -17.43 25.49
N GLY A 234 3.82 -18.08 24.33
CA GLY A 234 3.62 -19.52 24.24
C GLY A 234 4.86 -20.37 24.54
N ARG A 235 6.07 -19.78 24.41
CA ARG A 235 7.33 -20.52 24.60
C ARG A 235 8.00 -20.32 25.95
N ARG A 236 7.71 -19.23 26.64
CA ARG A 236 8.33 -18.89 27.95
C ARG A 236 7.41 -18.00 28.77
N ASP A 237 7.67 -17.91 30.06
CA ASP A 237 7.07 -16.87 30.90
C ASP A 237 7.59 -15.50 30.44
N VAL A 238 6.68 -14.64 30.03
CA VAL A 238 6.98 -13.26 29.57
C VAL A 238 6.66 -12.22 30.65
N GLY A 239 6.10 -12.65 31.78
CA GLY A 239 5.71 -11.81 32.90
C GLY A 239 4.39 -11.04 32.67
N PRO A 240 3.81 -10.50 33.75
CA PRO A 240 2.46 -9.92 33.73
C PRO A 240 2.31 -8.68 32.84
N HIS A 241 3.36 -7.88 32.72
CA HIS A 241 3.32 -6.68 31.87
C HIS A 241 3.25 -7.03 30.38
N ALA A 242 4.03 -8.03 29.94
CA ALA A 242 3.95 -8.49 28.55
C ALA A 242 2.61 -9.16 28.25
N LEU A 243 2.03 -9.91 29.20
CA LEU A 243 0.67 -10.46 29.06
C LEU A 243 -0.39 -9.36 28.98
N ALA A 244 -0.25 -8.25 29.72
CA ALA A 244 -1.14 -7.11 29.57
C ALA A 244 -1.04 -6.47 28.17
N HIS A 245 0.17 -6.37 27.62
CA HIS A 245 0.35 -5.93 26.23
C HIS A 245 -0.25 -6.92 25.23
N LEU A 246 -0.12 -8.22 25.43
CA LEU A 246 -0.73 -9.24 24.57
C LEU A 246 -2.25 -9.14 24.57
N GLY A 247 -2.88 -8.95 25.74
CA GLY A 247 -4.32 -8.73 25.85
C GLY A 247 -4.79 -7.48 25.09
N ALA A 248 -4.04 -6.38 25.18
CA ALA A 248 -4.34 -5.17 24.44
C ALA A 248 -4.19 -5.37 22.90
N VAL A 249 -3.18 -6.12 22.46
CA VAL A 249 -2.98 -6.50 21.04
C VAL A 249 -4.15 -7.35 20.55
N ASP A 250 -4.60 -8.34 21.32
CA ASP A 250 -5.75 -9.18 20.97
C ASP A 250 -7.01 -8.34 20.76
N ILE A 251 -7.34 -7.46 21.71
CA ILE A 251 -8.51 -6.57 21.62
C ILE A 251 -8.42 -5.69 20.35
N ALA A 252 -7.28 -5.06 20.11
CA ALA A 252 -7.10 -4.17 18.97
C ALA A 252 -7.26 -4.92 17.64
N LEU A 253 -6.61 -6.08 17.47
CA LEU A 253 -6.72 -6.88 16.26
C LEU A 253 -8.14 -7.44 16.05
N ARG A 254 -8.83 -7.87 17.10
CA ARG A 254 -10.22 -8.34 16.99
C ARG A 254 -11.17 -7.20 16.58
N THR A 255 -11.00 -6.02 17.15
CA THR A 255 -11.78 -4.85 16.77
C THR A 255 -11.59 -4.47 15.30
N ALA A 256 -10.35 -4.43 14.83
CA ALA A 256 -10.05 -4.16 13.43
C ALA A 256 -10.64 -5.22 12.49
N ARG A 257 -10.59 -6.50 12.89
CA ARG A 257 -11.20 -7.59 12.12
C ARG A 257 -12.70 -7.43 11.99
N LEU A 258 -13.40 -7.14 13.09
CA LEU A 258 -14.85 -6.93 13.06
C LEU A 258 -15.23 -5.74 12.16
N ALA A 259 -14.47 -4.65 12.19
CA ALA A 259 -14.70 -3.51 11.32
C ALA A 259 -14.48 -3.84 9.84
N LEU A 260 -13.43 -4.60 9.51
CA LEU A 260 -13.19 -5.09 8.16
C LEU A 260 -14.33 -6.00 7.68
N ASP A 261 -14.74 -6.97 8.51
CA ASP A 261 -15.82 -7.91 8.17
C ASP A 261 -17.16 -7.19 7.95
N THR A 262 -17.47 -6.17 8.76
CA THR A 262 -18.67 -5.32 8.63
C THR A 262 -18.61 -4.53 7.32
N ALA A 263 -17.51 -3.82 7.07
CA ALA A 263 -17.38 -3.02 5.86
C ALA A 263 -17.40 -3.88 4.58
N ALA A 264 -16.85 -5.08 4.61
CA ALA A 264 -16.94 -6.02 3.50
C ALA A 264 -18.39 -6.44 3.21
N GLY A 265 -19.18 -6.70 4.25
CA GLY A 265 -20.60 -7.01 4.12
C GLY A 265 -21.43 -5.84 3.58
N GLU A 266 -21.13 -4.62 4.02
CA GLU A 266 -21.78 -3.41 3.49
C GLU A 266 -21.47 -3.16 2.02
N ILE A 267 -20.21 -3.40 1.58
CA ILE A 267 -19.81 -3.31 0.17
C ILE A 267 -20.55 -4.35 -0.66
N ASP A 268 -20.66 -5.59 -0.18
CA ASP A 268 -21.38 -6.65 -0.90
C ASP A 268 -22.90 -6.40 -0.95
N ALA A 269 -23.47 -5.70 0.02
CA ALA A 269 -24.89 -5.31 0.06
C ALA A 269 -25.20 -4.12 -0.88
N ASP A 270 -24.24 -3.22 -1.11
CA ASP A 270 -24.38 -2.04 -1.99
C ASP A 270 -23.13 -1.86 -2.87
N PRO A 271 -22.90 -2.76 -3.83
CA PRO A 271 -21.69 -2.77 -4.66
C PRO A 271 -21.57 -1.55 -5.57
N ASP A 272 -22.68 -0.92 -5.93
CA ASP A 272 -22.72 0.29 -6.77
C ASP A 272 -22.64 1.58 -5.94
N ASP A 273 -22.50 1.48 -4.62
CA ASP A 273 -22.51 2.62 -3.66
C ASP A 273 -23.68 3.59 -3.88
N ARG A 274 -24.89 3.05 -4.09
CA ARG A 274 -26.11 3.83 -4.34
C ARG A 274 -26.50 4.70 -3.15
N THR A 275 -26.09 4.27 -1.96
CA THR A 275 -26.30 5.01 -0.71
C THR A 275 -25.29 6.14 -0.50
N GLY A 276 -24.19 6.19 -1.27
CA GLY A 276 -23.12 7.16 -1.13
C GLY A 276 -22.27 6.99 0.13
N GLY A 277 -22.37 5.83 0.80
CA GLY A 277 -21.65 5.54 2.05
C GLY A 277 -20.20 5.10 1.86
N GLY A 278 -19.78 4.81 0.64
CA GLY A 278 -18.48 4.23 0.31
C GLY A 278 -17.28 5.06 0.77
N PRO A 279 -17.22 6.38 0.51
CA PRO A 279 -16.09 7.21 0.95
C PRO A 279 -15.92 7.20 2.48
N LEU A 280 -16.97 7.40 3.24
CA LEU A 280 -16.91 7.42 4.71
C LEU A 280 -16.54 6.04 5.26
N ARG A 281 -17.08 4.95 4.69
CA ARG A 281 -16.73 3.56 5.05
C ARG A 281 -15.25 3.31 4.84
N ALA A 282 -14.72 3.65 3.67
CA ALA A 282 -13.32 3.44 3.34
C ALA A 282 -12.38 4.21 4.28
N LEU A 283 -12.66 5.48 4.54
CA LEU A 283 -11.88 6.31 5.47
C LEU A 283 -11.90 5.75 6.89
N ARG A 284 -13.07 5.37 7.41
CA ARG A 284 -13.22 4.80 8.77
C ARG A 284 -12.41 3.52 8.94
N VAL A 285 -12.50 2.58 8.01
CA VAL A 285 -11.79 1.31 8.07
C VAL A 285 -10.28 1.54 8.00
N ARG A 286 -9.83 2.40 7.08
CA ARG A 286 -8.41 2.75 6.95
C ARG A 286 -7.84 3.39 8.21
N ALA A 287 -8.54 4.38 8.77
CA ALA A 287 -8.11 5.07 9.97
C ALA A 287 -8.06 4.12 11.19
N LEU A 288 -9.08 3.27 11.36
CA LEU A 288 -9.11 2.30 12.45
C LEU A 288 -7.96 1.28 12.35
N VAL A 289 -7.72 0.74 11.16
CA VAL A 289 -6.66 -0.27 10.97
C VAL A 289 -5.27 0.36 11.07
N GLU A 290 -5.08 1.59 10.60
CA GLU A 290 -3.83 2.33 10.79
C GLU A 290 -3.52 2.52 12.29
N ALA A 291 -4.50 3.01 13.06
CA ALA A 291 -4.36 3.19 14.51
C ALA A 291 -4.09 1.84 15.22
N THR A 292 -4.82 0.79 14.82
CA THR A 292 -4.59 -0.58 15.34
C THR A 292 -3.17 -1.06 15.06
N ALA A 293 -2.68 -0.92 13.83
CA ALA A 293 -1.35 -1.38 13.45
C ALA A 293 -0.24 -0.60 14.18
N THR A 294 -0.41 0.69 14.35
CA THR A 294 0.49 1.56 15.11
C THR A 294 0.53 1.14 16.59
N GLU A 295 -0.62 0.89 17.20
CA GLU A 295 -0.73 0.42 18.59
C GLU A 295 -0.10 -0.97 18.76
N VAL A 296 -0.34 -1.90 17.84
CA VAL A 296 0.26 -3.25 17.88
C VAL A 296 1.79 -3.18 17.83
N MET A 297 2.36 -2.39 16.92
CA MET A 297 3.83 -2.21 16.86
C MET A 297 4.39 -1.64 18.16
N LEU A 298 3.73 -0.62 18.72
CA LEU A 298 4.12 -0.03 19.99
C LEU A 298 4.07 -1.02 21.15
N ARG A 299 2.98 -1.80 21.26
CA ARG A 299 2.78 -2.78 22.34
C ARG A 299 3.78 -3.92 22.28
N VAL A 300 4.02 -4.47 21.09
CA VAL A 300 5.00 -5.54 20.89
C VAL A 300 6.42 -5.06 21.22
N GLY A 301 6.79 -3.84 20.77
CA GLY A 301 8.07 -3.24 21.10
C GLY A 301 8.27 -3.02 22.60
N ARG A 302 7.25 -2.56 23.33
CA ARG A 302 7.31 -2.41 24.80
C ARG A 302 7.39 -3.75 25.53
N ALA A 303 6.68 -4.77 25.05
CA ALA A 303 6.66 -6.07 25.68
C ALA A 303 7.96 -6.86 25.50
N LEU A 304 8.58 -6.78 24.34
CA LEU A 304 9.74 -7.62 23.98
C LEU A 304 11.06 -6.86 23.90
N GLY A 305 11.03 -5.52 23.93
CA GLY A 305 12.22 -4.69 23.82
C GLY A 305 12.89 -4.77 22.44
N ALA A 306 14.18 -4.47 22.39
CA ALA A 306 14.96 -4.44 21.16
C ALA A 306 15.28 -5.83 20.56
N GLY A 307 15.13 -6.91 21.36
CA GLY A 307 15.55 -8.26 20.96
C GLY A 307 15.01 -8.70 19.60
N PRO A 308 13.69 -8.73 19.36
CA PRO A 308 13.14 -9.14 18.08
C PRO A 308 13.52 -8.22 16.92
N LEU A 309 13.70 -6.92 17.17
CA LEU A 309 14.14 -5.97 16.13
C LEU A 309 15.60 -6.22 15.71
N GLY A 310 16.47 -6.64 16.64
CA GLY A 310 17.88 -6.87 16.37
C GLY A 310 18.23 -8.30 15.93
N HIS A 311 17.41 -9.29 16.29
CA HIS A 311 17.78 -10.72 16.14
C HIS A 311 16.72 -11.57 15.43
N ASN A 312 15.58 -10.99 15.02
CA ASN A 312 14.58 -11.68 14.22
C ASN A 312 14.34 -10.91 12.92
N GLU A 313 15.00 -11.35 11.85
CA GLU A 313 14.94 -10.71 10.54
C GLU A 313 13.50 -10.53 10.04
N ALA A 314 12.66 -11.56 10.17
CA ALA A 314 11.27 -11.51 9.70
C ALA A 314 10.45 -10.46 10.47
N HIS A 315 10.64 -10.37 11.79
CA HIS A 315 9.98 -9.35 12.61
C HIS A 315 10.49 -7.94 12.28
N SER A 316 11.80 -7.77 12.23
CA SER A 316 12.42 -6.47 11.92
C SER A 316 11.95 -5.93 10.56
N ARG A 317 11.99 -6.78 9.53
CA ARG A 317 11.52 -6.44 8.20
C ARG A 317 10.02 -6.08 8.21
N ARG A 318 9.18 -6.88 8.85
CA ARG A 318 7.73 -6.63 8.92
C ARG A 318 7.40 -5.30 9.60
N VAL A 319 8.11 -4.95 10.68
CA VAL A 319 7.94 -3.65 11.35
C VAL A 319 8.36 -2.49 10.43
N ALA A 320 9.49 -2.62 9.74
CA ALA A 320 9.96 -1.62 8.78
C ALA A 320 8.97 -1.47 7.60
N ASP A 321 8.52 -2.57 7.02
CA ASP A 321 7.57 -2.59 5.91
C ASP A 321 6.23 -1.97 6.32
N LEU A 322 5.67 -2.37 7.45
CA LEU A 322 4.40 -1.85 7.95
C LEU A 322 4.48 -0.35 8.26
N THR A 323 5.59 0.12 8.85
CA THR A 323 5.82 1.54 9.13
C THR A 323 5.71 2.38 7.85
N VAL A 324 6.25 1.92 6.73
CA VAL A 324 6.17 2.61 5.44
C VAL A 324 4.79 2.45 4.81
N TYR A 325 4.24 1.24 4.79
CA TYR A 325 2.99 0.96 4.11
C TYR A 325 1.79 1.71 4.72
N LEU A 326 1.76 1.87 6.03
CA LEU A 326 0.75 2.66 6.74
C LEU A 326 0.71 4.14 6.29
N ARG A 327 1.79 4.67 5.71
CA ARG A 327 1.82 6.07 5.24
C ARG A 327 1.01 6.32 3.97
N GLN A 328 0.34 5.31 3.44
CA GLN A 328 -0.76 5.50 2.48
C GLN A 328 -2.06 6.03 3.15
N HIS A 329 -2.16 6.01 4.47
CA HIS A 329 -3.10 6.79 5.25
C HIS A 329 -2.52 8.19 5.50
N HIS A 330 -3.31 9.23 5.28
CA HIS A 330 -2.82 10.61 5.33
C HIS A 330 -3.01 11.27 6.72
N GLY A 331 -3.16 10.47 7.77
CA GLY A 331 -3.25 10.96 9.15
C GLY A 331 -4.42 11.92 9.37
N GLU A 332 -4.11 13.10 9.90
CA GLU A 332 -5.07 14.12 10.28
C GLU A 332 -5.92 14.63 9.11
N ARG A 333 -5.42 14.56 7.88
CA ARG A 333 -6.19 14.93 6.69
C ARG A 333 -7.38 13.99 6.49
N ASP A 334 -7.14 12.67 6.55
CA ASP A 334 -8.20 11.67 6.38
C ASP A 334 -9.18 11.72 7.58
N LEU A 335 -8.69 11.99 8.79
CA LEU A 335 -9.53 12.20 9.98
C LEU A 335 -10.39 13.46 9.88
N ALA A 336 -9.85 14.56 9.35
CA ALA A 336 -10.62 15.78 9.11
C ALA A 336 -11.73 15.57 8.08
N GLU A 337 -11.46 14.78 7.03
CA GLU A 337 -12.45 14.40 6.03
C GLU A 337 -13.56 13.54 6.64
N ILE A 338 -13.23 12.56 7.50
CA ILE A 338 -14.23 11.81 8.29
C ILE A 338 -15.08 12.77 9.10
N GLY A 339 -14.47 13.71 9.82
CA GLY A 339 -15.18 14.69 10.65
C GLY A 339 -16.17 15.53 9.86
N ALA A 340 -15.76 16.02 8.69
CA ALA A 340 -16.62 16.80 7.80
C ALA A 340 -17.81 15.98 7.28
N LEU A 341 -17.58 14.73 6.85
CA LEU A 341 -18.63 13.83 6.38
C LEU A 341 -19.63 13.50 7.50
N VAL A 342 -19.14 13.19 8.71
CA VAL A 342 -20.00 12.88 9.87
C VAL A 342 -20.86 14.09 10.26
N ALA A 343 -20.27 15.28 10.31
CA ALA A 343 -21.00 16.50 10.64
C ALA A 343 -22.08 16.84 9.60
N GLY A 344 -21.79 16.57 8.31
CA GLY A 344 -22.72 16.84 7.21
C GLY A 344 -23.90 15.86 7.11
N HIS A 345 -23.73 14.61 7.59
CA HIS A 345 -24.76 13.56 7.46
C HIS A 345 -25.63 13.40 8.72
N GLY A 346 -25.41 14.16 9.80
CA GLY A 346 -26.18 14.02 11.03
C GLY A 346 -26.08 12.63 11.66
N THR A 347 -24.90 11.99 11.57
CA THR A 347 -24.67 10.63 12.10
C THR A 347 -24.93 10.59 13.61
N THR A 348 -25.70 9.61 14.06
CA THR A 348 -25.87 9.27 15.50
C THR A 348 -24.98 8.09 15.82
N TRP A 349 -24.28 8.15 16.97
CA TRP A 349 -23.49 7.04 17.50
C TRP A 349 -24.37 6.06 18.30
#